data_f870492a5954fc01df15f70c8ca794ca
#
_entry.id   f870492a5954fc01df15f70c8ca794ca
#
_cell.length_a   1.000
_cell.length_b   1.000
_cell.length_c   1.000
_cell.angle_alpha   90.00
_cell.angle_beta   90.00
_cell.angle_gamma   90.00
#
_symmetry.space_group_name_H-M   'P 1'
#
loop_
_entity.id
_entity.type
_entity.pdbx_description
1 polymer ?
#
loop_
_entity_poly.entity_id
_entity_poly.type
_entity_poly.pdbx_seq_one_letter_code
_entity_poly.pdbx_strand_id
1 'polypeptide(L)'
;YFLKDMNYPERLRECPDAPVLFYFKGNADLNAAHIISVVGTRRASAYGQEVTERLLRDLSVIFPDLLVVSGLAYGIDICAHRNALKNQLPTVGVLAHGLDRIYPPVHRSTAVEMLERGGLLTDFPSGTNPDRQNFIRRNRIVAGLADATIVIESAEKGGSLITADIAFSYGRDVYAFPGRVTDINSKGCNGLIRQNKGGLITCADDLIMAMRWDVAQKTD
;
A
#
# COMPACT_ATOMS: atom_id res chain seq x y z
N TYR A 1 13.24 -13.39 6.67
CA TYR A 1 12.92 -14.10 5.44
C TYR A 1 14.05 -13.93 4.44
N PHE A 2 14.55 -15.03 3.92
CA PHE A 2 15.49 -15.03 2.81
C PHE A 2 14.78 -15.37 1.50
N LEU A 3 15.27 -14.85 0.38
CA LEU A 3 14.66 -15.03 -0.94
C LEU A 3 14.43 -16.50 -1.32
N LYS A 4 15.23 -17.43 -0.79
CA LYS A 4 15.13 -18.86 -1.04
C LYS A 4 14.19 -19.60 -0.06
N ASP A 5 13.68 -18.92 0.97
CA ASP A 5 12.76 -19.54 1.93
C ASP A 5 11.43 -19.88 1.25
N MET A 6 10.83 -21.01 1.60
CA MET A 6 9.52 -21.41 1.07
C MET A 6 8.42 -20.40 1.39
N ASN A 7 8.51 -19.76 2.56
CA ASN A 7 7.53 -18.78 3.05
C ASN A 7 7.83 -17.34 2.57
N TYR A 8 8.80 -17.15 1.67
CA TYR A 8 9.02 -15.81 1.10
C TYR A 8 7.82 -15.40 0.25
N PRO A 9 7.33 -14.13 0.35
CA PRO A 9 6.17 -13.68 -0.42
C PRO A 9 6.35 -13.92 -1.92
N GLU A 10 5.45 -14.69 -2.52
CA GLU A 10 5.56 -15.08 -3.93
C GLU A 10 5.55 -13.85 -4.86
N ARG A 11 4.63 -12.92 -4.61
CA ARG A 11 4.55 -11.68 -5.38
C ARG A 11 5.86 -10.88 -5.35
N LEU A 12 6.49 -10.82 -4.20
CA LEU A 12 7.78 -10.10 -4.05
C LEU A 12 8.93 -10.87 -4.70
N ARG A 13 8.88 -12.21 -4.68
CA ARG A 13 9.89 -13.08 -5.33
C ARG A 13 9.94 -12.89 -6.86
N GLU A 14 8.80 -12.59 -7.47
CA GLU A 14 8.69 -12.35 -8.91
C GLU A 14 9.31 -11.01 -9.35
N CYS A 15 9.57 -10.10 -8.41
CA CYS A 15 10.15 -8.79 -8.73
C CYS A 15 11.64 -8.91 -9.10
N PRO A 16 12.11 -8.21 -10.13
CA PRO A 16 13.51 -8.33 -10.60
C PRO A 16 14.55 -7.86 -9.57
N ASP A 17 14.15 -7.01 -8.64
CA ASP A 17 14.96 -6.48 -7.56
C ASP A 17 14.43 -6.86 -6.16
N ALA A 18 13.83 -8.05 -6.07
CA ALA A 18 13.37 -8.62 -4.81
C ALA A 18 14.49 -8.57 -3.75
N PRO A 19 14.19 -8.15 -2.51
CA PRO A 19 15.21 -8.14 -1.45
C PRO A 19 15.68 -9.57 -1.16
N VAL A 20 17.01 -9.77 -1.15
CA VAL A 20 17.59 -11.07 -0.79
C VAL A 20 17.25 -11.47 0.63
N LEU A 21 17.07 -10.48 1.49
CA LEU A 21 16.69 -10.62 2.89
C LEU A 21 15.78 -9.46 3.27
N PHE A 22 14.73 -9.77 4.06
CA PHE A 22 13.97 -8.75 4.78
C PHE A 22 13.62 -9.22 6.19
N TYR A 23 13.34 -8.26 7.05
CA TYR A 23 12.90 -8.45 8.43
C TYR A 23 11.40 -8.18 8.51
N PHE A 24 10.69 -9.03 9.22
CA PHE A 24 9.26 -8.87 9.46
C PHE A 24 8.93 -9.08 10.93
N LYS A 25 8.07 -8.23 11.49
CA LYS A 25 7.54 -8.35 12.83
C LYS A 25 6.03 -8.15 12.77
N GLY A 26 5.27 -9.18 13.09
CA GLY A 26 3.81 -9.19 13.04
C GLY A 26 3.27 -10.60 12.76
N ASN A 27 2.00 -10.68 12.41
CA ASN A 27 1.29 -11.94 12.19
C ASN A 27 0.53 -12.00 10.84
N ALA A 28 0.69 -10.99 9.96
CA ALA A 28 0.04 -11.02 8.65
C ALA A 28 0.55 -12.17 7.78
N ASP A 29 -0.36 -12.78 7.04
CA ASP A 29 0.01 -13.63 5.92
C ASP A 29 0.46 -12.76 4.73
N LEU A 30 1.75 -12.79 4.43
CA LEU A 30 2.32 -12.04 3.31
C LEU A 30 2.04 -12.69 1.93
N ASN A 31 1.39 -13.85 1.92
CA ASN A 31 0.87 -14.54 0.74
C ASN A 31 -0.67 -14.59 0.72
N ALA A 32 -1.34 -13.68 1.45
CA ALA A 32 -2.80 -13.57 1.45
C ALA A 32 -3.37 -13.58 0.02
N ALA A 33 -4.59 -14.10 -0.14
CA ALA A 33 -5.24 -14.25 -1.46
C ALA A 33 -5.37 -12.91 -2.20
N HIS A 34 -5.64 -11.82 -1.45
CA HIS A 34 -5.78 -10.48 -1.99
C HIS A 34 -4.89 -9.51 -1.21
N ILE A 35 -4.02 -8.80 -1.91
CA ILE A 35 -3.12 -7.80 -1.32
C ILE A 35 -3.18 -6.52 -2.16
N ILE A 36 -3.49 -5.40 -1.52
CA ILE A 36 -3.42 -4.09 -2.17
C ILE A 36 -2.39 -3.20 -1.49
N SER A 37 -1.70 -2.37 -2.25
CA SER A 37 -0.97 -1.25 -1.70
C SER A 37 -1.76 0.05 -1.88
N VAL A 38 -1.88 0.84 -0.80
CA VAL A 38 -2.58 2.13 -0.80
C VAL A 38 -1.56 3.21 -0.52
N VAL A 39 -1.37 4.11 -1.47
CA VAL A 39 -0.36 5.16 -1.42
C VAL A 39 -0.90 6.52 -1.82
N GLY A 40 -0.21 7.58 -1.42
CA GLY A 40 -0.63 8.91 -1.82
C GLY A 40 0.21 10.04 -1.24
N THR A 41 -0.32 11.24 -1.31
CA THR A 41 0.31 12.44 -0.79
C THR A 41 0.51 12.37 0.73
N ARG A 42 1.61 12.96 1.21
CA ARG A 42 1.86 13.15 2.66
C ARG A 42 0.94 14.19 3.29
N ARG A 43 0.21 14.97 2.50
CA ARG A 43 -0.77 16.00 2.91
C ARG A 43 -2.13 15.63 2.36
N ALA A 44 -2.72 14.56 2.91
CA ALA A 44 -4.04 14.11 2.51
C ALA A 44 -5.09 15.21 2.73
N SER A 45 -5.88 15.47 1.71
CA SER A 45 -7.06 16.35 1.85
C SER A 45 -8.20 15.61 2.55
N ALA A 46 -9.27 16.33 2.90
CA ALA A 46 -10.50 15.71 3.41
C ALA A 46 -11.06 14.69 2.40
N TYR A 47 -11.02 15.02 1.11
CA TYR A 47 -11.41 14.11 0.03
C TYR A 47 -10.59 12.82 0.03
N GLY A 48 -9.25 12.93 0.09
CA GLY A 48 -8.38 11.75 0.11
C GLY A 48 -8.60 10.85 1.33
N GLN A 49 -8.85 11.46 2.50
CA GLN A 49 -9.17 10.73 3.72
C GLN A 49 -10.51 9.99 3.60
N GLU A 50 -11.56 10.67 3.12
CA GLU A 50 -12.89 10.10 2.91
C GLU A 50 -12.86 8.94 1.91
N VAL A 51 -12.18 9.12 0.78
CA VAL A 51 -12.03 8.10 -0.26
C VAL A 51 -11.30 6.87 0.30
N THR A 52 -10.22 7.07 1.06
CA THR A 52 -9.48 5.97 1.68
C THR A 52 -10.34 5.21 2.68
N GLU A 53 -11.07 5.92 3.54
CA GLU A 53 -11.97 5.32 4.53
C GLU A 53 -13.06 4.49 3.84
N ARG A 54 -13.75 5.06 2.86
CA ARG A 54 -14.82 4.40 2.12
C ARG A 54 -14.31 3.15 1.41
N LEU A 55 -13.21 3.26 0.68
CA LEU A 55 -12.62 2.14 -0.05
C LEU A 55 -12.32 0.94 0.88
N LEU A 56 -11.62 1.18 1.98
CA LEU A 56 -11.21 0.10 2.88
C LEU A 56 -12.38 -0.46 3.69
N ARG A 57 -13.35 0.37 4.08
CA ARG A 57 -14.59 -0.09 4.71
C ARG A 57 -15.37 -1.02 3.77
N ASP A 58 -15.58 -0.61 2.53
CA ASP A 58 -16.39 -1.36 1.58
C ASP A 58 -15.68 -2.68 1.18
N LEU A 59 -14.36 -2.65 0.98
CA LEU A 59 -13.57 -3.86 0.73
C LEU A 59 -13.56 -4.83 1.92
N SER A 60 -13.55 -4.34 3.16
CA SER A 60 -13.52 -5.19 4.36
C SER A 60 -14.76 -6.06 4.53
N VAL A 61 -15.90 -5.60 4.02
CA VAL A 61 -17.16 -6.36 4.05
C VAL A 61 -17.11 -7.57 3.11
N ILE A 62 -16.42 -7.43 1.99
CA ILE A 62 -16.37 -8.45 0.93
C ILE A 62 -15.15 -9.36 1.13
N PHE A 63 -14.01 -8.79 1.48
CA PHE A 63 -12.73 -9.49 1.65
C PHE A 63 -12.15 -9.21 3.05
N PRO A 64 -12.62 -9.88 4.11
CA PRO A 64 -12.19 -9.64 5.49
C PRO A 64 -10.69 -9.94 5.73
N ASP A 65 -10.07 -10.75 4.88
CA ASP A 65 -8.65 -11.12 4.96
C ASP A 65 -7.78 -10.35 3.96
N LEU A 66 -8.32 -9.30 3.30
CA LEU A 66 -7.57 -8.44 2.39
C LEU A 66 -6.40 -7.78 3.14
N LEU A 67 -5.18 -8.03 2.67
CA LEU A 67 -4.00 -7.39 3.25
C LEU A 67 -3.79 -5.99 2.63
N VAL A 68 -3.71 -4.98 3.49
CA VAL A 68 -3.41 -3.60 3.08
C VAL A 68 -1.94 -3.30 3.35
N VAL A 69 -1.19 -2.95 2.31
CA VAL A 69 0.22 -2.58 2.39
C VAL A 69 0.40 -1.08 2.17
N SER A 70 1.22 -0.43 2.97
CA SER A 70 1.59 0.98 2.77
C SER A 70 2.93 1.31 3.45
N GLY A 71 3.33 2.58 3.41
CA GLY A 71 4.66 2.99 3.85
C GLY A 71 4.75 3.60 5.24
N LEU A 72 3.67 3.63 6.01
CA LEU A 72 3.61 4.28 7.33
C LEU A 72 3.99 5.77 7.32
N ALA A 73 3.99 6.44 6.16
CA ALA A 73 4.27 7.85 6.00
C ALA A 73 3.08 8.72 6.45
N TYR A 74 3.28 10.04 6.52
CA TYR A 74 2.18 10.99 6.72
C TYR A 74 1.14 10.90 5.59
N GLY A 75 -0.07 11.40 5.83
CA GLY A 75 -1.12 11.55 4.84
C GLY A 75 -1.84 10.25 4.52
N ILE A 76 -1.86 9.84 3.25
CA ILE A 76 -2.62 8.68 2.79
C ILE A 76 -2.13 7.37 3.41
N ASP A 77 -0.81 7.18 3.58
CA ASP A 77 -0.27 5.94 4.11
C ASP A 77 -0.81 5.65 5.53
N ILE A 78 -0.69 6.62 6.45
CA ILE A 78 -1.20 6.45 7.81
C ILE A 78 -2.73 6.38 7.85
N CYS A 79 -3.41 7.09 6.95
CA CYS A 79 -4.86 7.02 6.80
C CYS A 79 -5.29 5.60 6.40
N ALA A 80 -4.58 4.98 5.46
CA ALA A 80 -4.83 3.60 5.03
C ALA A 80 -4.65 2.61 6.19
N HIS A 81 -3.53 2.68 6.93
CA HIS A 81 -3.31 1.80 8.07
C HIS A 81 -4.38 1.92 9.15
N ARG A 82 -4.74 3.15 9.55
CA ARG A 82 -5.78 3.38 10.56
C ARG A 82 -7.15 2.89 10.12
N ASN A 83 -7.52 3.09 8.87
CA ASN A 83 -8.79 2.60 8.35
C ASN A 83 -8.80 1.08 8.14
N ALA A 84 -7.67 0.46 7.79
CA ALA A 84 -7.53 -0.98 7.78
C ALA A 84 -7.77 -1.56 9.18
N LEU A 85 -7.09 -1.05 10.20
CA LEU A 85 -7.26 -1.47 11.60
C LEU A 85 -8.70 -1.24 12.10
N LYS A 86 -9.28 -0.06 11.83
CA LYS A 86 -10.68 0.27 12.18
C LYS A 86 -11.67 -0.74 11.62
N ASN A 87 -11.43 -1.22 10.40
CA ASN A 87 -12.28 -2.19 9.70
C ASN A 87 -11.76 -3.63 9.84
N GLN A 88 -10.84 -3.86 10.78
CA GLN A 88 -10.31 -5.19 11.09
C GLN A 88 -9.58 -5.89 9.93
N LEU A 89 -9.11 -5.16 8.94
CA LEU A 89 -8.23 -5.67 7.90
C LEU A 89 -6.79 -5.79 8.39
N PRO A 90 -6.06 -6.87 8.06
CA PRO A 90 -4.64 -6.94 8.30
C PRO A 90 -3.91 -5.85 7.50
N THR A 91 -2.89 -5.25 8.12
CA THR A 91 -2.14 -4.18 7.44
C THR A 91 -0.64 -4.23 7.75
N VAL A 92 0.18 -4.09 6.70
CA VAL A 92 1.65 -4.13 6.80
C VAL A 92 2.26 -2.80 6.41
N GLY A 93 3.01 -2.24 7.35
CA GLY A 93 3.84 -1.06 7.14
C GLY A 93 5.24 -1.45 6.66
N VAL A 94 5.58 -1.06 5.44
CA VAL A 94 6.94 -1.24 4.93
C VAL A 94 7.77 -0.02 5.34
N LEU A 95 8.90 -0.24 6.02
CA LEU A 95 9.70 0.82 6.63
C LEU A 95 10.93 1.15 5.77
N ALA A 96 11.36 2.41 5.82
CA ALA A 96 12.58 2.89 5.17
C ALA A 96 13.79 2.95 6.14
N HIS A 97 13.74 2.16 7.20
CA HIS A 97 14.71 2.10 8.30
C HIS A 97 14.60 0.74 9.01
N GLY A 98 15.48 0.43 9.95
CA GLY A 98 15.41 -0.80 10.73
C GLY A 98 14.20 -0.89 11.66
N LEU A 99 13.87 -2.12 12.12
CA LEU A 99 12.74 -2.36 13.05
C LEU A 99 12.98 -1.83 14.48
N ASP A 100 14.16 -1.29 14.76
CA ASP A 100 14.55 -0.73 16.07
C ASP A 100 13.89 0.62 16.40
N ARG A 101 13.25 1.24 15.42
CA ARG A 101 12.59 2.53 15.56
C ARG A 101 11.33 2.65 14.72
N ILE A 102 10.52 3.68 14.98
CA ILE A 102 9.38 4.06 14.14
C ILE A 102 9.56 5.50 13.67
N TYR A 103 9.42 5.70 12.37
CA TYR A 103 9.43 7.01 11.76
C TYR A 103 8.22 7.16 10.82
N PRO A 104 7.45 8.28 10.93
CA PRO A 104 7.61 9.32 11.95
C PRO A 104 7.17 8.83 13.34
N PRO A 105 7.77 9.38 14.43
CA PRO A 105 7.49 8.90 15.80
C PRO A 105 6.01 9.02 16.22
N VAL A 106 5.28 9.98 15.65
CA VAL A 106 3.85 10.20 15.90
C VAL A 106 2.97 9.01 15.45
N HIS A 107 3.47 8.13 14.58
CA HIS A 107 2.76 6.93 14.13
C HIS A 107 3.03 5.69 15.00
N ARG A 108 3.78 5.85 16.13
CA ARG A 108 4.17 4.71 16.97
C ARG A 108 2.97 3.93 17.52
N SER A 109 1.91 4.59 17.96
CA SER A 109 0.72 3.90 18.47
C SER A 109 0.06 3.03 17.41
N THR A 110 -0.12 3.56 16.21
CA THR A 110 -0.65 2.79 15.07
C THR A 110 0.27 1.63 14.69
N ALA A 111 1.60 1.85 14.68
CA ALA A 111 2.57 0.79 14.39
C ALA A 111 2.53 -0.35 15.41
N VAL A 112 2.30 -0.06 16.68
CA VAL A 112 2.13 -1.08 17.74
C VAL A 112 0.85 -1.88 17.52
N GLU A 113 -0.27 -1.22 17.24
CA GLU A 113 -1.55 -1.88 16.94
C GLU A 113 -1.45 -2.79 15.71
N MET A 114 -0.71 -2.37 14.69
CA MET A 114 -0.46 -3.19 13.49
C MET A 114 0.26 -4.52 13.79
N LEU A 115 1.04 -4.60 14.87
CA LEU A 115 1.72 -5.87 15.23
C LEU A 115 0.73 -6.98 15.63
N GLU A 116 -0.44 -6.60 16.12
CA GLU A 116 -1.48 -7.56 16.55
C GLU A 116 -2.34 -8.04 15.37
N ARG A 117 -2.44 -7.23 14.31
CA ARG A 117 -3.24 -7.54 13.13
C ARG A 117 -2.56 -7.05 11.84
N GLY A 118 -1.40 -7.61 11.56
CA GLY A 118 -0.61 -7.18 10.41
C GLY A 118 0.87 -7.27 10.69
N GLY A 119 1.59 -6.13 10.60
CA GLY A 119 3.01 -6.11 10.94
C GLY A 119 3.80 -4.96 10.33
N LEU A 120 5.09 -5.02 10.58
CA LEU A 120 6.10 -4.11 10.06
C LEU A 120 7.16 -4.90 9.30
N LEU A 121 7.51 -4.42 8.12
CA LEU A 121 8.45 -5.07 7.22
C LEU A 121 9.53 -4.09 6.77
N THR A 122 10.78 -4.55 6.67
CA THR A 122 11.90 -3.74 6.14
C THR A 122 13.02 -4.62 5.59
N ASP A 123 13.70 -4.16 4.55
CA ASP A 123 14.95 -4.75 4.08
C ASP A 123 16.20 -4.02 4.62
N PHE A 124 16.01 -3.10 5.55
CA PHE A 124 17.10 -2.37 6.21
C PHE A 124 17.45 -2.99 7.56
N PRO A 125 18.76 -3.18 7.87
CA PRO A 125 19.19 -3.66 9.18
C PRO A 125 18.90 -2.64 10.28
N SER A 126 18.88 -3.11 11.54
CA SER A 126 18.79 -2.25 12.72
C SER A 126 19.88 -1.18 12.71
N GLY A 127 19.56 0.00 13.21
CA GLY A 127 20.44 1.16 13.19
C GLY A 127 20.39 1.99 11.90
N THR A 128 19.70 1.53 10.85
CA THR A 128 19.51 2.31 9.63
C THR A 128 18.61 3.52 9.86
N ASN A 129 19.03 4.70 9.45
CA ASN A 129 18.26 5.93 9.55
C ASN A 129 17.23 6.07 8.41
N PRO A 130 16.12 6.80 8.62
CA PRO A 130 15.09 7.05 7.62
C PRO A 130 15.51 8.15 6.63
N ASP A 131 16.52 7.89 5.81
CA ASP A 131 17.04 8.84 4.83
C ASP A 131 16.19 8.87 3.57
N ARG A 132 16.24 10.00 2.83
CA ARG A 132 15.43 10.22 1.62
C ARG A 132 15.57 9.09 0.59
N GLN A 133 16.77 8.58 0.37
CA GLN A 133 17.03 7.50 -0.59
C GLN A 133 16.37 6.19 -0.15
N ASN A 134 16.32 5.91 1.15
CA ASN A 134 15.72 4.72 1.70
C ASN A 134 14.20 4.68 1.49
N PHE A 135 13.53 5.84 1.52
CA PHE A 135 12.09 5.92 1.20
C PHE A 135 11.83 5.53 -0.26
N ILE A 136 12.67 5.97 -1.19
CA ILE A 136 12.53 5.62 -2.61
C ILE A 136 12.81 4.12 -2.80
N ARG A 137 13.89 3.61 -2.21
CA ARG A 137 14.27 2.20 -2.30
C ARG A 137 13.20 1.26 -1.72
N ARG A 138 12.62 1.63 -0.59
CA ARG A 138 11.57 0.87 0.08
C ARG A 138 10.31 0.72 -0.79
N ASN A 139 9.96 1.72 -1.61
CA ASN A 139 8.72 1.73 -2.39
C ASN A 139 8.59 0.52 -3.33
N ARG A 140 9.71 -0.07 -3.76
CA ARG A 140 9.71 -1.32 -4.54
C ARG A 140 9.07 -2.49 -3.79
N ILE A 141 9.23 -2.53 -2.47
CA ILE A 141 8.62 -3.57 -1.64
C ILE A 141 7.12 -3.31 -1.47
N VAL A 142 6.71 -2.06 -1.29
CA VAL A 142 5.29 -1.68 -1.25
C VAL A 142 4.58 -2.08 -2.55
N ALA A 143 5.18 -1.78 -3.69
CA ALA A 143 4.66 -2.14 -5.01
C ALA A 143 4.69 -3.65 -5.25
N GLY A 144 5.80 -4.32 -4.90
CA GLY A 144 6.04 -5.72 -5.22
C GLY A 144 5.23 -6.72 -4.39
N LEU A 145 4.82 -6.35 -3.17
CA LEU A 145 4.00 -7.21 -2.31
C LEU A 145 2.54 -7.29 -2.75
N ALA A 146 2.04 -6.31 -3.51
CA ALA A 146 0.62 -6.17 -3.79
C ALA A 146 0.24 -6.68 -5.19
N ASP A 147 -1.01 -7.10 -5.34
CA ASP A 147 -1.64 -7.38 -6.64
C ASP A 147 -1.86 -6.06 -7.39
N ALA A 148 -2.29 -5.04 -6.66
CA ALA A 148 -2.57 -3.71 -7.21
C ALA A 148 -2.06 -2.60 -6.31
N THR A 149 -1.58 -1.52 -6.92
CA THR A 149 -1.23 -0.26 -6.25
C THR A 149 -2.31 0.79 -6.49
N ILE A 150 -2.91 1.30 -5.42
CA ILE A 150 -3.98 2.29 -5.47
C ILE A 150 -3.44 3.65 -5.04
N VAL A 151 -3.48 4.61 -5.94
CA VAL A 151 -3.07 6.00 -5.68
C VAL A 151 -4.31 6.84 -5.39
N ILE A 152 -4.45 7.27 -4.14
CA ILE A 152 -5.62 8.03 -3.69
C ILE A 152 -5.52 9.51 -4.09
N GLU A 153 -4.40 10.14 -3.75
CA GLU A 153 -4.08 11.52 -4.12
C GLU A 153 -2.58 11.66 -4.38
N SER A 154 -2.23 12.42 -5.39
CA SER A 154 -0.84 12.79 -5.67
C SER A 154 -0.73 14.11 -6.40
N ALA A 155 0.21 14.94 -5.99
CA ALA A 155 0.66 16.05 -6.82
C ALA A 155 1.41 15.51 -8.06
N GLU A 156 1.60 16.38 -9.07
CA GLU A 156 2.22 16.04 -10.35
C GLU A 156 3.62 15.39 -10.24
N LYS A 157 4.35 15.69 -9.16
CA LYS A 157 5.67 15.14 -8.84
C LYS A 157 5.67 14.48 -7.45
N GLY A 158 4.59 13.78 -7.09
CA GLY A 158 4.44 13.12 -5.80
C GLY A 158 5.27 11.84 -5.68
N GLY A 159 5.73 11.53 -4.47
CA GLY A 159 6.48 10.29 -4.20
C GLY A 159 5.67 9.00 -4.43
N SER A 160 4.35 9.06 -4.30
CA SER A 160 3.44 7.95 -4.61
C SER A 160 3.45 7.55 -6.08
N LEU A 161 3.75 8.49 -7.00
CA LEU A 161 3.89 8.19 -8.43
C LEU A 161 5.11 7.31 -8.70
N ILE A 162 6.17 7.42 -7.89
CA ILE A 162 7.33 6.52 -7.97
C ILE A 162 6.90 5.09 -7.65
N THR A 163 6.08 4.90 -6.61
CA THR A 163 5.54 3.57 -6.27
C THR A 163 4.66 3.02 -7.40
N ALA A 164 3.81 3.87 -7.99
CA ALA A 164 2.97 3.51 -9.12
C ALA A 164 3.79 3.12 -10.37
N ASP A 165 4.83 3.88 -10.71
CA ASP A 165 5.73 3.57 -11.83
C ASP A 165 6.48 2.25 -11.60
N ILE A 166 6.92 1.98 -10.37
CA ILE A 166 7.55 0.70 -10.00
C ILE A 166 6.55 -0.45 -10.15
N ALA A 167 5.33 -0.33 -9.61
CA ALA A 167 4.28 -1.35 -9.74
C ALA A 167 4.00 -1.65 -11.21
N PHE A 168 3.82 -0.61 -12.02
CA PHE A 168 3.62 -0.74 -13.47
C PHE A 168 4.80 -1.47 -14.15
N SER A 169 6.05 -1.17 -13.76
CA SER A 169 7.23 -1.84 -14.30
C SER A 169 7.34 -3.32 -13.92
N TYR A 170 6.73 -3.72 -12.80
CA TYR A 170 6.63 -5.11 -12.37
C TYR A 170 5.47 -5.87 -13.01
N GLY A 171 4.69 -5.21 -13.88
CA GLY A 171 3.48 -5.79 -14.45
C GLY A 171 2.33 -5.93 -13.44
N ARG A 172 2.38 -5.17 -12.32
CA ARG A 172 1.30 -5.09 -11.35
C ARG A 172 0.28 -4.05 -11.77
N ASP A 173 -0.97 -4.27 -11.41
CA ASP A 173 -2.02 -3.32 -11.69
C ASP A 173 -1.84 -2.03 -10.89
N VAL A 174 -2.16 -0.91 -11.53
CA VAL A 174 -2.16 0.42 -10.90
C VAL A 174 -3.53 1.03 -11.11
N TYR A 175 -4.11 1.55 -10.02
CA TYR A 175 -5.37 2.28 -10.07
C TYR A 175 -5.22 3.65 -9.41
N ALA A 176 -6.00 4.61 -9.87
CA ALA A 176 -5.98 5.96 -9.33
C ALA A 176 -7.41 6.51 -9.19
N PHE A 177 -7.64 7.18 -8.06
CA PHE A 177 -8.86 7.95 -7.88
C PHE A 177 -8.75 9.27 -8.63
N PRO A 178 -9.74 9.62 -9.46
CA PRO A 178 -9.74 10.89 -10.16
C PRO A 178 -10.08 12.03 -9.19
N GLY A 179 -9.68 13.22 -9.54
CA GLY A 179 -10.09 14.43 -8.83
C GLY A 179 -10.23 15.61 -9.78
N ARG A 180 -10.55 16.79 -9.24
CA ARG A 180 -10.74 17.98 -10.05
C ARG A 180 -9.43 18.35 -10.76
N VAL A 181 -9.52 18.78 -12.01
CA VAL A 181 -8.35 19.17 -12.82
C VAL A 181 -7.60 20.37 -12.26
N THR A 182 -8.26 21.19 -11.45
CA THR A 182 -7.68 22.35 -10.78
C THR A 182 -6.98 22.02 -9.47
N ASP A 183 -7.24 20.85 -8.88
CA ASP A 183 -6.68 20.47 -7.59
C ASP A 183 -5.25 19.96 -7.74
N ILE A 184 -4.34 20.53 -6.98
CA ILE A 184 -2.92 20.17 -7.02
C ILE A 184 -2.71 18.71 -6.66
N ASN A 185 -3.42 18.19 -5.65
CA ASN A 185 -3.30 16.80 -5.19
C ASN A 185 -3.95 15.78 -6.14
N SER A 186 -4.72 16.21 -7.12
CA SER A 186 -5.34 15.34 -8.12
C SER A 186 -4.52 15.22 -9.41
N LYS A 187 -3.58 16.13 -9.64
CA LYS A 187 -2.80 16.18 -10.90
C LYS A 187 -2.03 14.91 -11.20
N GLY A 188 -1.45 14.28 -10.17
CA GLY A 188 -0.70 13.03 -10.32
C GLY A 188 -1.60 11.87 -10.69
N CYS A 189 -2.72 11.69 -9.99
CA CYS A 189 -3.71 10.65 -10.28
C CYS A 189 -4.32 10.82 -11.66
N ASN A 190 -4.78 12.02 -12.00
CA ASN A 190 -5.30 12.33 -13.33
C ASN A 190 -4.23 12.14 -14.42
N GLY A 191 -2.96 12.36 -14.09
CA GLY A 191 -1.81 12.08 -14.96
C GLY A 191 -1.60 10.61 -15.25
N LEU A 192 -1.67 9.74 -14.22
CA LEU A 192 -1.60 8.28 -14.37
C LEU A 192 -2.71 7.75 -15.28
N ILE A 193 -3.96 8.21 -15.05
CA ILE A 193 -5.12 7.83 -15.84
C ILE A 193 -4.94 8.27 -17.30
N ARG A 194 -4.59 9.54 -17.53
CA ARG A 194 -4.38 10.10 -18.87
C ARG A 194 -3.29 9.39 -19.66
N GLN A 195 -2.25 8.89 -18.99
CA GLN A 195 -1.12 8.18 -19.60
C GLN A 195 -1.38 6.68 -19.77
N ASN A 196 -2.55 6.18 -19.39
CA ASN A 196 -2.87 4.76 -19.33
C ASN A 196 -1.89 3.93 -18.49
N LYS A 197 -1.28 4.54 -17.49
CA LYS A 197 -0.43 3.88 -16.50
C LYS A 197 -1.22 3.42 -15.27
N GLY A 198 -2.44 3.92 -15.09
CA GLY A 198 -3.34 3.52 -14.02
C GLY A 198 -4.79 3.55 -14.49
N GLY A 199 -5.55 2.51 -14.14
CA GLY A 199 -6.98 2.46 -14.34
C GLY A 199 -7.69 3.45 -13.42
N LEU A 200 -8.77 4.08 -13.91
CA LEU A 200 -9.62 4.91 -13.08
C LEU A 200 -10.54 4.02 -12.25
N ILE A 201 -10.57 4.29 -10.95
CA ILE A 201 -11.57 3.71 -10.02
C ILE A 201 -12.19 4.82 -9.18
N THR A 202 -13.45 4.62 -8.80
CA THR A 202 -14.20 5.56 -7.94
C THR A 202 -14.72 4.92 -6.65
N CYS A 203 -14.73 3.59 -6.58
CA CYS A 203 -15.24 2.81 -5.46
C CYS A 203 -14.57 1.42 -5.39
N ALA A 204 -14.95 0.64 -4.39
CA ALA A 204 -14.50 -0.74 -4.20
C ALA A 204 -14.94 -1.66 -5.35
N ASP A 205 -16.17 -1.51 -5.82
CA ASP A 205 -16.72 -2.34 -6.90
C ASP A 205 -15.93 -2.19 -8.21
N ASP A 206 -15.48 -0.97 -8.54
CA ASP A 206 -14.63 -0.73 -9.70
C ASP A 206 -13.31 -1.53 -9.60
N LEU A 207 -12.69 -1.54 -8.41
CA LEU A 207 -11.47 -2.31 -8.16
C LEU A 207 -11.72 -3.81 -8.30
N ILE A 208 -12.77 -4.33 -7.66
CA ILE A 208 -13.13 -5.75 -7.67
C ILE A 208 -13.36 -6.22 -9.11
N MET A 209 -14.11 -5.45 -9.87
CA MET A 209 -14.40 -5.73 -11.29
C MET A 209 -13.12 -5.71 -12.13
N ALA A 210 -12.29 -4.68 -11.96
CA ALA A 210 -11.05 -4.52 -12.71
C ALA A 210 -10.04 -5.63 -12.41
N MET A 211 -9.93 -6.04 -11.14
CA MET A 211 -9.07 -7.15 -10.69
C MET A 211 -9.68 -8.53 -11.00
N ARG A 212 -10.93 -8.61 -11.44
CA ARG A 212 -11.67 -9.86 -11.65
C ARG A 212 -11.67 -10.75 -10.40
N TRP A 213 -11.78 -10.14 -9.23
CA TRP A 213 -11.87 -10.87 -7.98
C TRP A 213 -13.25 -11.48 -7.83
N ASP A 214 -13.29 -12.79 -7.60
CA ASP A 214 -14.54 -13.49 -7.39
C ASP A 214 -15.13 -13.08 -6.05
N VAL A 215 -16.29 -12.46 -6.10
CA VAL A 215 -17.10 -12.23 -4.92
C VAL A 215 -17.84 -13.54 -4.65
N ALA A 216 -17.49 -14.25 -3.57
CA ALA A 216 -18.22 -15.43 -3.15
C ALA A 216 -19.70 -15.03 -3.00
N GLN A 217 -20.58 -15.58 -3.85
CA GLN A 217 -22.01 -15.41 -3.70
C GLN A 217 -22.37 -15.95 -2.32
N LYS A 218 -22.81 -15.07 -1.41
CA LYS A 218 -23.50 -15.50 -0.20
C LYS A 218 -24.75 -16.22 -0.69
N THR A 219 -24.73 -17.54 -0.73
CA THR A 219 -25.92 -18.37 -0.81
C THR A 219 -26.69 -18.13 0.48
N ASP A 220 -27.86 -17.45 0.34
CA ASP A 220 -28.87 -17.31 1.40
C ASP A 220 -29.38 -18.68 1.87
#